data_ea1dada009f62e14a4ed7645a5d22469
#
_entry.id   ea1dada009f62e14a4ed7645a5d22469
#
_cell.length_a   1.000
_cell.length_b   1.000
_cell.length_c   1.000
_cell.angle_alpha   90.00
_cell.angle_beta   90.00
_cell.angle_gamma   90.00
#
_symmetry.space_group_name_H-M   'P 1'
#
loop_
_entity.id
_entity.type
_entity.pdbx_description
1 polymer ?
#
loop_
_entity_poly.entity_id
_entity_poly.type
_entity_poly.pdbx_seq_one_letter_code
_entity_poly.pdbx_strand_id
1 'polypeptide(L)'
;MGQKINPFGYRLGITESHRSKWFSDSNKVGERYSDFVLEDDKIRKVMNKDLERAGVSRIVIERTRDRVRVDIHTARPGIVIGRRGAEAERVRAKLEKLTGKQVQLNIFEVKNAALDAQLVAQGIAEQLTNRVTFRRAMRKAQQDAMRAGAKGIRIKLSGRLGGAEMSRSEFYREGRVPLQTLRALIDYGFFEAKTTYGRIGVKVWIYKGDMTEREFEEQQAQQSNNRQGRRGDRRPRRGQRNAAPQQNAAAEAPAAAEAPAATETKE
;
A
#
# COMPACT_ATOMS: atom_id res chain seq x y z
N MET A 1 -22.42 27.17 -10.63
CA MET A 1 -21.17 26.40 -10.53
C MET A 1 -21.48 24.94 -10.84
N GLY A 2 -20.80 24.33 -11.83
CA GLY A 2 -21.01 22.93 -12.21
C GLY A 2 -20.56 21.91 -11.14
N GLN A 3 -21.01 20.68 -11.31
CA GLN A 3 -20.57 19.56 -10.48
C GLN A 3 -19.08 19.30 -10.70
N LYS A 4 -18.41 18.87 -9.64
CA LYS A 4 -16.96 18.57 -9.69
C LYS A 4 -16.76 17.07 -9.85
N ILE A 5 -16.01 16.70 -10.89
CA ILE A 5 -15.63 15.32 -11.16
C ILE A 5 -14.67 14.79 -10.08
N ASN A 6 -14.66 13.46 -9.90
CA ASN A 6 -13.68 12.80 -9.05
C ASN A 6 -12.28 12.98 -9.66
N PRO A 7 -11.29 13.51 -8.89
CA PRO A 7 -9.94 13.78 -9.40
C PRO A 7 -9.23 12.54 -9.95
N PHE A 8 -9.42 11.38 -9.32
CA PHE A 8 -8.87 10.11 -9.77
C PHE A 8 -9.46 9.70 -11.13
N GLY A 9 -10.79 9.70 -11.27
CA GLY A 9 -11.44 9.33 -12.52
C GLY A 9 -11.12 10.26 -13.69
N TYR A 10 -10.94 11.57 -13.39
CA TYR A 10 -10.57 12.56 -14.40
C TYR A 10 -9.16 12.36 -14.99
N ARG A 11 -8.25 11.78 -14.19
CA ARG A 11 -6.83 11.56 -14.54
C ARG A 11 -6.51 10.13 -14.96
N LEU A 12 -7.53 9.28 -14.97
CA LEU A 12 -7.35 7.88 -15.32
C LEU A 12 -6.87 7.73 -16.76
N GLY A 13 -5.81 6.95 -16.96
CA GLY A 13 -5.17 6.74 -18.26
C GLY A 13 -4.17 7.81 -18.67
N ILE A 14 -4.09 8.97 -17.97
CA ILE A 14 -3.16 10.06 -18.28
C ILE A 14 -2.05 10.15 -17.23
N THR A 15 -2.39 10.26 -15.94
CA THR A 15 -1.42 10.32 -14.83
C THR A 15 -1.65 9.24 -13.78
N GLU A 16 -2.79 8.57 -13.82
CA GLU A 16 -3.16 7.51 -12.89
C GLU A 16 -3.53 6.23 -13.63
N SER A 17 -3.07 5.09 -13.12
CA SER A 17 -3.41 3.77 -13.64
C SER A 17 -4.64 3.19 -12.95
N HIS A 18 -5.38 2.33 -13.64
CA HIS A 18 -6.55 1.66 -13.09
C HIS A 18 -6.18 0.76 -11.90
N ARG A 19 -7.04 0.71 -10.88
CA ARG A 19 -6.83 -0.12 -9.68
C ARG A 19 -7.18 -1.59 -9.90
N SER A 20 -8.03 -1.89 -10.88
CA SER A 20 -8.31 -3.25 -11.36
C SER A 20 -7.64 -3.44 -12.71
N LYS A 21 -6.63 -4.31 -12.77
CA LYS A 21 -5.78 -4.53 -13.95
C LYS A 21 -6.13 -5.86 -14.60
N TRP A 22 -7.34 -5.95 -15.12
CA TRP A 22 -7.84 -7.12 -15.82
C TRP A 22 -8.95 -6.70 -16.81
N PHE A 23 -9.16 -7.55 -17.80
CA PHE A 23 -10.24 -7.42 -18.76
C PHE A 23 -10.82 -8.82 -19.07
N SER A 24 -12.10 -8.92 -19.34
CA SER A 24 -12.77 -10.18 -19.71
C SER A 24 -13.84 -9.94 -20.76
N ASP A 25 -13.74 -10.68 -21.86
CA ASP A 25 -14.75 -10.75 -22.92
C ASP A 25 -15.60 -12.03 -22.83
N SER A 26 -15.43 -12.82 -21.76
CA SER A 26 -16.15 -14.09 -21.62
C SER A 26 -17.63 -13.88 -21.36
N ASN A 27 -18.46 -14.62 -22.09
CA ASN A 27 -19.92 -14.69 -21.86
C ASN A 27 -20.32 -15.78 -20.88
N LYS A 28 -19.37 -16.58 -20.37
CA LYS A 28 -19.64 -17.66 -19.42
C LYS A 28 -20.03 -17.10 -18.06
N VAL A 29 -21.05 -17.68 -17.43
CA VAL A 29 -21.47 -17.31 -16.08
C VAL A 29 -20.31 -17.52 -15.09
N GLY A 30 -20.02 -16.53 -14.27
CA GLY A 30 -18.87 -16.51 -13.33
C GLY A 30 -17.56 -15.99 -13.93
N GLU A 31 -17.49 -15.78 -15.26
CA GLU A 31 -16.33 -15.16 -15.93
C GLU A 31 -16.70 -13.88 -16.69
N ARG A 32 -17.94 -13.44 -16.58
CA ARG A 32 -18.40 -12.20 -17.20
C ARG A 32 -17.72 -11.00 -16.55
N TYR A 33 -17.55 -9.96 -17.30
CA TYR A 33 -17.02 -8.69 -16.80
C TYR A 33 -17.80 -8.19 -15.58
N SER A 34 -19.15 -8.27 -15.62
CA SER A 34 -20.03 -7.89 -14.50
C SER A 34 -19.76 -8.68 -13.23
N ASP A 35 -19.54 -10.00 -13.36
CA ASP A 35 -19.32 -10.89 -12.21
C ASP A 35 -17.99 -10.55 -11.52
N PHE A 36 -16.94 -10.29 -12.32
CA PHE A 36 -15.65 -9.89 -11.80
C PHE A 36 -15.66 -8.50 -11.14
N VAL A 37 -16.45 -7.55 -11.65
CA VAL A 37 -16.60 -6.24 -10.99
C VAL A 37 -17.29 -6.38 -9.62
N LEU A 38 -18.34 -7.21 -9.53
CA LEU A 38 -19.02 -7.48 -8.26
C LEU A 38 -18.10 -8.21 -7.27
N GLU A 39 -17.29 -9.12 -7.76
CA GLU A 39 -16.33 -9.85 -6.95
C GLU A 39 -15.21 -8.91 -6.44
N ASP A 40 -14.69 -8.02 -7.28
CA ASP A 40 -13.71 -7.00 -6.88
C ASP A 40 -14.26 -6.06 -5.79
N ASP A 41 -15.53 -5.67 -5.90
CA ASP A 41 -16.18 -4.85 -4.86
C ASP A 41 -16.29 -5.60 -3.53
N LYS A 42 -16.67 -6.90 -3.57
CA LYS A 42 -16.70 -7.76 -2.38
C LYS A 42 -15.31 -7.88 -1.75
N ILE A 43 -14.26 -8.13 -2.56
CA ILE A 43 -12.87 -8.19 -2.10
C ILE A 43 -12.49 -6.90 -1.39
N ARG A 44 -12.72 -5.73 -2.01
CA ARG A 44 -12.39 -4.44 -1.42
C ARG A 44 -13.14 -4.17 -0.12
N LYS A 45 -14.44 -4.53 -0.05
CA LYS A 45 -15.24 -4.37 1.17
C LYS A 45 -14.73 -5.22 2.33
N VAL A 46 -14.39 -6.49 2.07
CA VAL A 46 -13.82 -7.39 3.09
C VAL A 46 -12.48 -6.89 3.56
N MET A 47 -11.59 -6.51 2.62
CA MET A 47 -10.27 -6.00 2.96
C MET A 47 -10.32 -4.72 3.79
N ASN A 48 -11.16 -3.76 3.41
CA ASN A 48 -11.31 -2.51 4.15
C ASN A 48 -11.88 -2.73 5.56
N LYS A 49 -12.76 -3.73 5.74
CA LYS A 49 -13.33 -4.08 7.04
C LYS A 49 -12.32 -4.80 7.95
N ASP A 50 -11.62 -5.79 7.42
CA ASP A 50 -10.69 -6.61 8.21
C ASP A 50 -9.39 -5.84 8.53
N LEU A 51 -8.98 -4.92 7.67
CA LEU A 51 -7.72 -4.17 7.78
C LEU A 51 -7.92 -2.68 8.12
N GLU A 52 -9.00 -2.31 8.76
CA GLU A 52 -9.30 -0.91 9.12
C GLU A 52 -8.14 -0.27 9.90
N ARG A 53 -7.54 -1.01 10.86
CA ARG A 53 -6.42 -0.52 11.69
C ARG A 53 -5.08 -0.48 10.98
N ALA A 54 -4.94 -1.18 9.87
CA ALA A 54 -3.68 -1.26 9.12
C ALA A 54 -3.39 0.00 8.30
N GLY A 55 -4.38 0.85 8.07
CA GLY A 55 -4.24 2.02 7.21
C GLY A 55 -4.02 1.60 5.75
N VAL A 56 -5.07 1.12 5.10
CA VAL A 56 -5.01 0.71 3.69
C VAL A 56 -5.14 1.95 2.81
N SER A 57 -4.15 2.21 1.98
CA SER A 57 -4.14 3.29 1.00
C SER A 57 -4.92 2.91 -0.25
N ARG A 58 -4.50 1.84 -0.91
CA ARG A 58 -5.13 1.34 -2.14
C ARG A 58 -4.97 -0.17 -2.26
N ILE A 59 -5.94 -0.78 -2.95
CA ILE A 59 -5.95 -2.20 -3.27
C ILE A 59 -5.96 -2.32 -4.78
N VAL A 60 -4.94 -2.97 -5.35
CA VAL A 60 -4.82 -3.25 -6.78
C VAL A 60 -5.10 -4.73 -7.01
N ILE A 61 -6.01 -5.03 -7.94
CA ILE A 61 -6.42 -6.39 -8.23
C ILE A 61 -6.01 -6.72 -9.66
N GLU A 62 -5.26 -7.80 -9.81
CA GLU A 62 -4.89 -8.38 -11.11
C GLU A 62 -5.51 -9.77 -11.20
N ARG A 63 -6.12 -10.11 -12.35
CA ARG A 63 -6.75 -11.41 -12.57
C ARG A 63 -6.10 -12.11 -13.73
N THR A 64 -5.86 -13.39 -13.53
CA THR A 64 -5.53 -14.36 -14.56
C THR A 64 -6.63 -15.41 -14.54
N ARG A 65 -6.70 -16.33 -15.51
CA ARG A 65 -7.77 -17.33 -15.59
C ARG A 65 -7.98 -18.07 -14.25
N ASP A 66 -6.90 -18.55 -13.62
CA ASP A 66 -6.98 -19.43 -12.44
C ASP A 66 -6.57 -18.75 -11.13
N ARG A 67 -6.03 -17.54 -11.20
CA ARG A 67 -5.45 -16.86 -10.03
C ARG A 67 -5.89 -15.41 -9.95
N VAL A 68 -6.14 -14.97 -8.72
CA VAL A 68 -6.38 -13.57 -8.39
C VAL A 68 -5.19 -13.07 -7.58
N ARG A 69 -4.56 -12.01 -8.05
CA ARG A 69 -3.49 -11.34 -7.32
C ARG A 69 -4.03 -10.06 -6.72
N VAL A 70 -3.86 -9.91 -5.42
CA VAL A 70 -4.29 -8.74 -4.66
C VAL A 70 -3.07 -8.07 -4.06
N ASP A 71 -2.76 -6.87 -4.55
CA ASP A 71 -1.66 -6.04 -4.07
C ASP A 71 -2.22 -4.97 -3.11
N ILE A 72 -1.82 -5.02 -1.85
CA ILE A 72 -2.28 -4.10 -0.80
C ILE A 72 -1.17 -3.10 -0.50
N HIS A 73 -1.49 -1.82 -0.65
CA HIS A 73 -0.62 -0.74 -0.21
C HIS A 73 -1.09 -0.26 1.17
N THR A 74 -0.24 -0.37 2.18
CA THR A 74 -0.58 -0.06 3.57
C THR A 74 0.52 0.76 4.25
N ALA A 75 0.13 1.59 5.22
CA ALA A 75 1.06 2.32 6.06
C ALA A 75 1.70 1.43 7.15
N ARG A 76 1.00 0.37 7.57
CA ARG A 76 1.43 -0.51 8.67
C ARG A 76 1.40 -1.98 8.25
N PRO A 77 2.40 -2.43 7.47
CA PRO A 77 2.42 -3.79 6.93
C PRO A 77 2.45 -4.87 8.02
N GLY A 78 3.05 -4.58 9.19
CA GLY A 78 3.09 -5.51 10.31
C GLY A 78 1.72 -5.93 10.83
N ILE A 79 0.71 -5.07 10.76
CA ILE A 79 -0.66 -5.39 11.18
C ILE A 79 -1.32 -6.35 10.17
N VAL A 80 -1.05 -6.16 8.87
CA VAL A 80 -1.60 -7.01 7.80
C VAL A 80 -0.97 -8.39 7.82
N ILE A 81 0.33 -8.47 8.09
CA ILE A 81 1.05 -9.75 8.17
C ILE A 81 0.65 -10.50 9.44
N GLY A 82 0.53 -9.77 10.57
CA GLY A 82 0.25 -10.34 11.87
C GLY A 82 1.40 -11.19 12.44
N ARG A 83 1.17 -11.82 13.59
CA ARG A 83 2.18 -12.68 14.20
C ARG A 83 2.41 -13.90 13.32
N ARG A 84 3.65 -14.12 12.88
CA ARG A 84 4.07 -15.24 12.02
C ARG A 84 3.26 -15.40 10.73
N GLY A 85 2.63 -14.34 10.23
CA GLY A 85 1.84 -14.39 9.00
C GLY A 85 0.38 -14.84 9.16
N ALA A 86 -0.08 -15.11 10.36
CA ALA A 86 -1.42 -15.68 10.62
C ALA A 86 -2.57 -14.82 10.09
N GLU A 87 -2.48 -13.47 10.20
CA GLU A 87 -3.53 -12.58 9.69
C GLU A 87 -3.55 -12.56 8.16
N ALA A 88 -2.38 -12.57 7.51
CA ALA A 88 -2.29 -12.64 6.05
C ALA A 88 -2.89 -13.94 5.51
N GLU A 89 -2.62 -15.08 6.15
CA GLU A 89 -3.21 -16.37 5.78
C GLU A 89 -4.72 -16.41 6.01
N ARG A 90 -5.18 -15.83 7.13
CA ARG A 90 -6.62 -15.70 7.42
C ARG A 90 -7.36 -14.89 6.37
N VAL A 91 -6.79 -13.75 6.00
CA VAL A 91 -7.35 -12.90 4.94
C VAL A 91 -7.33 -13.64 3.60
N ARG A 92 -6.23 -14.30 3.27
CA ARG A 92 -6.11 -15.12 2.05
C ARG A 92 -7.20 -16.20 1.98
N ALA A 93 -7.37 -16.99 3.05
CA ALA A 93 -8.39 -18.03 3.11
C ALA A 93 -9.81 -17.48 2.96
N LYS A 94 -10.10 -16.30 3.52
CA LYS A 94 -11.40 -15.62 3.30
C LYS A 94 -11.60 -15.23 1.84
N LEU A 95 -10.57 -14.69 1.20
CA LEU A 95 -10.63 -14.27 -0.21
C LEU A 95 -10.77 -15.49 -1.13
N GLU A 96 -10.06 -16.60 -0.86
CA GLU A 96 -10.20 -17.84 -1.62
C GLU A 96 -11.62 -18.45 -1.52
N LYS A 97 -12.24 -18.37 -0.34
CA LYS A 97 -13.66 -18.76 -0.16
C LYS A 97 -14.63 -17.87 -0.93
N LEU A 98 -14.34 -16.60 -1.09
CA LEU A 98 -15.20 -15.66 -1.82
C LEU A 98 -15.07 -15.78 -3.33
N THR A 99 -13.84 -16.03 -3.82
CA THR A 99 -13.53 -16.04 -5.25
C THR A 99 -13.58 -17.43 -5.87
N GLY A 100 -13.49 -18.49 -5.05
CA GLY A 100 -13.33 -19.87 -5.53
C GLY A 100 -12.05 -20.12 -6.33
N LYS A 101 -11.12 -19.14 -6.36
CA LYS A 101 -9.87 -19.17 -7.10
C LYS A 101 -8.67 -19.04 -6.16
N GLN A 102 -7.51 -19.47 -6.61
CA GLN A 102 -6.28 -19.30 -5.85
C GLN A 102 -5.95 -17.81 -5.73
N VAL A 103 -5.77 -17.31 -4.49
CA VAL A 103 -5.45 -15.90 -4.22
C VAL A 103 -3.99 -15.76 -3.84
N GLN A 104 -3.29 -14.86 -4.52
CA GLN A 104 -1.96 -14.41 -4.14
C GLN A 104 -2.05 -13.02 -3.52
N LEU A 105 -1.69 -12.92 -2.24
CA LEU A 105 -1.66 -11.66 -1.51
C LEU A 105 -0.24 -11.10 -1.48
N ASN A 106 -0.07 -9.84 -1.91
CA ASN A 106 1.19 -9.11 -1.78
C ASN A 106 0.95 -7.85 -0.96
N ILE A 107 1.88 -7.55 -0.07
CA ILE A 107 1.80 -6.41 0.84
C ILE A 107 2.94 -5.46 0.49
N PHE A 108 2.58 -4.20 0.21
CA PHE A 108 3.52 -3.13 -0.10
C PHE A 108 3.40 -2.03 0.95
N GLU A 109 4.53 -1.61 1.47
CA GLU A 109 4.61 -0.50 2.41
C GLU A 109 4.53 0.84 1.68
N VAL A 110 3.74 1.76 2.22
CA VAL A 110 3.70 3.17 1.81
C VAL A 110 4.68 3.94 2.67
N LYS A 111 5.85 4.30 2.12
CA LYS A 111 6.92 4.98 2.84
C LYS A 111 6.47 6.30 3.50
N ASN A 112 5.71 7.14 2.76
CA ASN A 112 5.25 8.44 3.20
C ASN A 112 3.73 8.48 3.33
N ALA A 113 3.20 8.06 4.48
CA ALA A 113 1.76 8.07 4.76
C ALA A 113 1.14 9.48 4.70
N ALA A 114 1.92 10.53 5.03
CA ALA A 114 1.45 11.91 4.97
C ALA A 114 1.25 12.45 3.55
N LEU A 115 1.81 11.80 2.51
CA LEU A 115 1.61 12.14 1.10
C LEU A 115 0.48 11.33 0.44
N ASP A 116 -0.15 10.42 1.16
CA ASP A 116 -1.26 9.62 0.68
C ASP A 116 -2.59 10.17 1.19
N ALA A 117 -3.44 10.62 0.27
CA ALA A 117 -4.68 11.31 0.62
C ALA A 117 -5.67 10.40 1.39
N GLN A 118 -5.69 9.09 1.08
CA GLN A 118 -6.58 8.15 1.75
C GLN A 118 -6.14 7.90 3.19
N LEU A 119 -4.82 7.76 3.43
CA LEU A 119 -4.27 7.57 4.78
C LEU A 119 -4.45 8.81 5.64
N VAL A 120 -4.26 9.99 5.06
CA VAL A 120 -4.51 11.27 5.75
C VAL A 120 -5.99 11.40 6.11
N ALA A 121 -6.91 11.03 5.21
CA ALA A 121 -8.34 11.06 5.49
C ALA A 121 -8.73 10.10 6.63
N GLN A 122 -8.17 8.88 6.66
CA GLN A 122 -8.35 7.92 7.76
C GLN A 122 -7.81 8.47 9.08
N GLY A 123 -6.60 9.03 9.08
CA GLY A 123 -5.99 9.58 10.29
C GLY A 123 -6.76 10.78 10.87
N ILE A 124 -7.36 11.63 10.02
CA ILE A 124 -8.26 12.69 10.47
C ILE A 124 -9.55 12.08 11.06
N ALA A 125 -10.13 11.08 10.41
CA ALA A 125 -11.34 10.41 10.88
C ALA A 125 -11.13 9.73 12.25
N GLU A 126 -10.01 9.05 12.45
CA GLU A 126 -9.62 8.47 13.74
C GLU A 126 -9.50 9.55 14.83
N GLN A 127 -8.86 10.69 14.53
CA GLN A 127 -8.76 11.81 15.48
C GLN A 127 -10.14 12.39 15.85
N LEU A 128 -11.05 12.52 14.86
CA LEU A 128 -12.42 12.98 15.11
C LEU A 128 -13.22 11.99 15.99
N THR A 129 -13.06 10.71 15.77
CA THR A 129 -13.67 9.66 16.60
C THR A 129 -13.12 9.71 18.03
N ASN A 130 -11.85 10.02 18.20
CA ASN A 130 -11.19 10.23 19.49
C ASN A 130 -11.47 11.62 20.12
N ARG A 131 -12.51 12.32 19.66
CA ARG A 131 -12.98 13.62 20.19
C ARG A 131 -11.96 14.76 20.11
N VAL A 132 -10.98 14.67 19.19
CA VAL A 132 -10.09 15.80 18.89
C VAL A 132 -10.89 16.87 18.15
N THR A 133 -10.66 18.14 18.46
CA THR A 133 -11.31 19.24 17.76
C THR A 133 -10.98 19.22 16.27
N PHE A 134 -11.98 19.34 15.42
CA PHE A 134 -11.82 19.22 13.95
C PHE A 134 -10.82 20.24 13.38
N ARG A 135 -10.75 21.47 13.94
CA ARG A 135 -9.78 22.50 13.52
C ARG A 135 -8.34 22.07 13.78
N ARG A 136 -8.09 21.44 14.95
CA ARG A 136 -6.75 20.93 15.31
C ARG A 136 -6.35 19.76 14.42
N ALA A 137 -7.28 18.81 14.19
CA ALA A 137 -7.04 17.66 13.33
C ALA A 137 -6.68 18.08 11.88
N MET A 138 -7.45 19.02 11.30
CA MET A 138 -7.18 19.54 9.96
C MET A 138 -5.84 20.26 9.86
N ARG A 139 -5.52 21.17 10.81
CA ARG A 139 -4.25 21.92 10.79
C ARG A 139 -3.05 20.99 10.94
N LYS A 140 -3.13 20.00 11.83
CA LYS A 140 -2.07 19.01 11.99
C LYS A 140 -1.82 18.22 10.71
N ALA A 141 -2.87 17.68 10.11
CA ALA A 141 -2.76 16.92 8.86
C ALA A 141 -2.20 17.78 7.71
N GLN A 142 -2.57 19.07 7.65
CA GLN A 142 -2.07 20.04 6.69
C GLN A 142 -0.55 20.27 6.86
N GLN A 143 -0.11 20.53 8.09
CA GLN A 143 1.30 20.73 8.40
C GLN A 143 2.15 19.47 8.12
N ASP A 144 1.65 18.30 8.50
CA ASP A 144 2.35 17.03 8.28
C ASP A 144 2.52 16.74 6.77
N ALA A 145 1.49 16.99 5.95
CA ALA A 145 1.58 16.83 4.50
C ALA A 145 2.55 17.82 3.85
N MET A 146 2.54 19.10 4.27
CA MET A 146 3.46 20.11 3.74
C MET A 146 4.91 19.80 4.14
N ARG A 147 5.16 19.33 5.36
CA ARG A 147 6.49 18.86 5.82
C ARG A 147 6.98 17.65 5.02
N ALA A 148 6.07 16.76 4.63
CA ALA A 148 6.39 15.59 3.81
C ALA A 148 6.69 15.94 2.35
N GLY A 149 6.55 17.22 1.94
CA GLY A 149 6.89 17.70 0.59
C GLY A 149 5.71 17.81 -0.37
N ALA A 150 4.47 17.85 0.13
CA ALA A 150 3.31 18.18 -0.71
C ALA A 150 3.41 19.61 -1.23
N LYS A 151 3.13 19.85 -2.51
CA LYS A 151 3.07 21.21 -3.09
C LYS A 151 1.77 21.94 -2.78
N GLY A 152 0.79 21.22 -2.28
CA GLY A 152 -0.46 21.76 -1.79
C GLY A 152 -1.42 20.70 -1.28
N ILE A 153 -2.26 21.11 -0.34
CA ILE A 153 -3.28 20.26 0.25
C ILE A 153 -4.58 21.03 0.41
N ARG A 154 -5.68 20.30 0.25
CA ARG A 154 -7.02 20.77 0.56
C ARG A 154 -7.74 19.68 1.36
N ILE A 155 -8.28 20.05 2.52
CA ILE A 155 -9.07 19.18 3.38
C ILE A 155 -10.46 19.78 3.51
N LYS A 156 -11.51 18.99 3.32
CA LYS A 156 -12.90 19.39 3.53
C LYS A 156 -13.58 18.41 4.47
N LEU A 157 -14.16 18.93 5.54
CA LEU A 157 -15.01 18.19 6.44
C LEU A 157 -16.47 18.60 6.24
N SER A 158 -17.38 17.65 6.31
CA SER A 158 -18.83 17.89 6.19
C SER A 158 -19.60 17.01 7.15
N GLY A 159 -20.58 17.58 7.82
CA GLY A 159 -21.41 16.90 8.81
C GLY A 159 -21.66 17.75 10.05
N ARG A 160 -22.04 17.12 11.16
CA ARG A 160 -22.28 17.75 12.47
C ARG A 160 -20.96 18.02 13.20
N LEU A 161 -20.23 19.06 12.75
CA LEU A 161 -18.92 19.39 13.28
C LEU A 161 -19.01 19.88 14.74
N GLY A 162 -18.26 19.22 15.63
CA GLY A 162 -18.26 19.53 17.05
C GLY A 162 -19.55 19.14 17.77
N GLY A 163 -20.40 18.28 17.19
CA GLY A 163 -21.69 17.87 17.77
C GLY A 163 -22.82 18.87 17.54
N ALA A 164 -22.62 19.88 16.71
CA ALA A 164 -23.66 20.87 16.37
C ALA A 164 -24.90 20.18 15.79
N GLU A 165 -26.09 20.70 16.10
CA GLU A 165 -27.35 20.13 15.64
C GLU A 165 -27.47 20.24 14.10
N MET A 166 -27.10 21.37 13.54
CA MET A 166 -27.10 21.60 12.11
C MET A 166 -25.76 21.19 11.48
N SER A 167 -25.84 20.50 10.36
CA SER A 167 -24.65 20.13 9.58
C SER A 167 -24.06 21.34 8.86
N ARG A 168 -22.74 21.40 8.83
CA ARG A 168 -22.01 22.38 8.05
C ARG A 168 -20.78 21.77 7.41
N SER A 169 -20.20 22.49 6.43
CA SER A 169 -18.95 22.08 5.83
C SER A 169 -17.89 23.15 6.03
N GLU A 170 -16.72 22.72 6.48
CA GLU A 170 -15.54 23.56 6.61
C GLU A 170 -14.39 22.98 5.77
N PHE A 171 -13.54 23.86 5.24
CA PHE A 171 -12.37 23.43 4.49
C PHE A 171 -11.15 24.28 4.82
N TYR A 172 -9.99 23.64 4.81
CA TYR A 172 -8.68 24.31 4.84
C TYR A 172 -7.92 23.98 3.57
N ARG A 173 -7.15 24.96 3.09
CA ARG A 173 -6.29 24.80 1.92
C ARG A 173 -4.95 25.50 2.18
N GLU A 174 -3.88 24.82 1.80
CA GLU A 174 -2.53 25.40 1.78
C GLU A 174 -1.84 25.03 0.48
N GLY A 175 -1.07 25.94 -0.06
CA GLY A 175 -0.43 25.76 -1.35
C GLY A 175 -1.42 25.75 -2.53
N ARG A 176 -0.95 25.18 -3.64
CA ARG A 176 -1.70 25.12 -4.90
C ARG A 176 -2.34 23.74 -5.09
N VAL A 177 -3.61 23.68 -5.44
CA VAL A 177 -4.33 22.42 -5.76
C VAL A 177 -5.09 22.61 -7.07
N PRO A 178 -4.42 22.41 -8.24
CA PRO A 178 -5.00 22.66 -9.56
C PRO A 178 -5.84 21.47 -10.03
N LEU A 179 -7.12 21.43 -9.64
CA LEU A 179 -8.01 20.29 -9.92
C LEU A 179 -8.30 20.09 -11.42
N GLN A 180 -8.26 21.17 -12.21
CA GLN A 180 -8.58 21.14 -13.64
C GLN A 180 -7.37 20.79 -14.54
N THR A 181 -6.16 20.86 -14.01
CA THR A 181 -4.94 20.56 -14.76
C THR A 181 -4.71 19.04 -14.80
N LEU A 182 -4.74 18.44 -15.99
CA LEU A 182 -4.59 16.98 -16.17
C LEU A 182 -3.20 16.48 -15.78
N ARG A 183 -2.15 17.21 -16.12
CA ARG A 183 -0.75 16.88 -15.78
C ARG A 183 -0.45 16.96 -14.28
N ALA A 184 -1.33 17.57 -13.48
CA ALA A 184 -1.14 17.68 -12.04
C ALA A 184 -1.46 16.36 -11.36
N LEU A 185 -0.49 15.79 -10.65
CA LEU A 185 -0.64 14.58 -9.85
C LEU A 185 -1.38 14.94 -8.56
N ILE A 186 -2.68 14.66 -8.52
CA ILE A 186 -3.54 14.93 -7.37
C ILE A 186 -4.08 13.63 -6.83
N ASP A 187 -3.65 13.30 -5.63
CA ASP A 187 -4.18 12.18 -4.87
C ASP A 187 -5.47 12.60 -4.15
N TYR A 188 -6.44 11.70 -4.12
CA TYR A 188 -7.76 11.94 -3.52
C TYR A 188 -8.11 10.83 -2.55
N GLY A 189 -8.48 11.21 -1.33
CA GLY A 189 -8.97 10.31 -0.30
C GLY A 189 -10.33 10.75 0.24
N PHE A 190 -11.17 9.77 0.53
CA PHE A 190 -12.46 9.93 1.19
C PHE A 190 -12.60 8.92 2.31
N PHE A 191 -12.98 9.41 3.48
CA PHE A 191 -13.27 8.56 4.62
C PHE A 191 -14.40 9.15 5.47
N GLU A 192 -15.13 8.28 6.17
CA GLU A 192 -16.22 8.69 7.07
C GLU A 192 -15.86 8.40 8.53
N ALA A 193 -15.83 9.44 9.36
CA ALA A 193 -15.67 9.30 10.78
C ALA A 193 -17.04 9.01 11.45
N LYS A 194 -17.15 7.89 12.13
CA LYS A 194 -18.33 7.54 12.93
C LYS A 194 -18.20 8.18 14.30
N THR A 195 -18.98 9.21 14.56
CA THR A 195 -19.05 9.88 15.87
C THR A 195 -20.35 9.53 16.59
N THR A 196 -20.44 9.85 17.89
CA THR A 196 -21.66 9.66 18.68
C THR A 196 -22.85 10.45 18.13
N TYR A 197 -22.61 11.57 17.45
CA TYR A 197 -23.62 12.45 16.87
C TYR A 197 -23.93 12.18 15.39
N GLY A 198 -23.30 11.17 14.79
CA GLY A 198 -23.50 10.83 13.40
C GLY A 198 -22.18 10.64 12.64
N ARG A 199 -22.25 10.67 11.30
CA ARG A 199 -21.09 10.53 10.44
C ARG A 199 -20.58 11.87 9.96
N ILE A 200 -19.27 12.05 9.97
CA ILE A 200 -18.58 13.21 9.40
C ILE A 200 -17.78 12.73 8.18
N GLY A 201 -18.08 13.27 7.01
CA GLY A 201 -17.34 12.98 5.79
C GLY A 201 -16.06 13.79 5.72
N VAL A 202 -14.94 13.11 5.49
CA VAL A 202 -13.61 13.69 5.31
C VAL A 202 -13.19 13.53 3.86
N LYS A 203 -12.90 14.62 3.16
CA LYS A 203 -12.37 14.64 1.79
C LYS A 203 -11.01 15.33 1.79
N VAL A 204 -10.01 14.67 1.25
CA VAL A 204 -8.63 15.16 1.18
C VAL A 204 -8.15 15.15 -0.25
N TRP A 205 -7.49 16.22 -0.68
CA TRP A 205 -6.79 16.34 -1.97
C TRP A 205 -5.36 16.76 -1.68
N ILE A 206 -4.40 16.01 -2.18
CA ILE A 206 -2.97 16.29 -2.04
C ILE A 206 -2.37 16.44 -3.42
N TYR A 207 -1.76 17.61 -3.67
CA TYR A 207 -1.03 17.88 -4.90
C TYR A 207 0.45 17.56 -4.69
N LYS A 208 0.96 16.58 -5.44
CA LYS A 208 2.35 16.11 -5.34
C LYS A 208 3.28 16.81 -6.33
N GLY A 209 2.74 17.33 -7.42
CA GLY A 209 3.49 18.02 -8.46
C GLY A 209 2.90 17.77 -9.83
N ASP A 210 3.51 18.35 -10.86
CA ASP A 210 3.14 18.06 -12.25
C ASP A 210 3.95 16.84 -12.74
N MET A 211 3.34 16.02 -13.56
CA MET A 211 3.93 14.84 -14.20
C MET A 211 3.75 14.97 -15.71
N THR A 212 4.78 14.65 -16.47
CA THR A 212 4.71 14.58 -17.93
C THR A 212 4.25 13.15 -18.34
N GLU A 213 3.70 13.02 -19.54
CA GLU A 213 3.27 11.71 -20.07
C GLU A 213 4.43 10.71 -20.13
N ARG A 214 5.62 11.17 -20.51
CA ARG A 214 6.84 10.34 -20.54
C ARG A 214 7.21 9.77 -19.18
N GLU A 215 7.18 10.59 -18.13
CA GLU A 215 7.44 10.15 -16.75
C GLU A 215 6.40 9.13 -16.27
N PHE A 216 5.16 9.25 -16.72
CA PHE A 216 4.11 8.28 -16.39
C PHE A 216 4.33 6.93 -17.09
N GLU A 217 4.69 6.94 -18.37
CA GLU A 217 5.04 5.73 -19.13
C GLU A 217 6.26 5.03 -18.55
N GLU A 218 7.31 5.78 -18.20
CA GLU A 218 8.51 5.26 -17.54
C GLU A 218 8.19 4.63 -16.19
N GLN A 219 7.33 5.25 -15.38
CA GLN A 219 6.90 4.66 -14.10
C GLN A 219 6.08 3.39 -14.29
N GLN A 220 5.22 3.33 -15.30
CA GLN A 220 4.49 2.10 -15.63
C GLN A 220 5.44 0.98 -16.11
N ALA A 221 6.39 1.31 -16.96
CA ALA A 221 7.41 0.37 -17.45
C ALA A 221 8.29 -0.16 -16.30
N GLN A 222 8.73 0.71 -15.38
CA GLN A 222 9.50 0.31 -14.20
C GLN A 222 8.68 -0.58 -13.25
N GLN A 223 7.40 -0.29 -13.06
CA GLN A 223 6.52 -1.15 -12.25
C GLN A 223 6.34 -2.53 -12.88
N SER A 224 6.22 -2.62 -14.19
CA SER A 224 6.10 -3.90 -14.91
C SER A 224 7.40 -4.71 -14.86
N ASN A 225 8.55 -4.08 -15.06
CA ASN A 225 9.88 -4.74 -15.01
C ASN A 225 10.22 -5.23 -13.58
N ASN A 226 9.93 -4.46 -12.55
CA ASN A 226 10.16 -4.88 -11.15
C ASN A 226 9.26 -6.06 -10.75
N ARG A 227 8.11 -6.23 -11.43
CA ARG A 227 7.22 -7.39 -11.27
C ARG A 227 7.78 -8.65 -11.95
N GLN A 228 8.46 -8.50 -13.11
CA GLN A 228 9.07 -9.61 -13.82
C GLN A 228 10.37 -10.08 -13.15
N GLY A 229 11.21 -9.17 -12.63
CA GLY A 229 12.45 -9.50 -11.92
C GLY A 229 12.22 -10.35 -10.67
N ARG A 230 11.13 -10.14 -9.94
CA ARG A 230 10.75 -10.99 -8.78
C ARG A 230 10.25 -12.38 -9.17
N ARG A 231 9.90 -12.63 -10.44
CA ARG A 231 9.55 -13.99 -10.94
C ARG A 231 10.79 -14.82 -11.26
N GLY A 232 11.92 -14.18 -11.62
CA GLY A 232 13.17 -14.86 -12.02
C GLY A 232 14.00 -15.40 -10.86
N ASP A 233 13.84 -14.85 -9.64
CA ASP A 233 14.72 -15.16 -8.51
C ASP A 233 14.25 -16.37 -7.65
N ARG A 234 13.20 -17.07 -8.09
CA ARG A 234 12.79 -18.36 -7.52
C ARG A 234 13.37 -19.55 -8.33
N ARG A 235 14.68 -19.52 -8.64
CA ARG A 235 15.36 -20.76 -8.99
C ARG A 235 15.43 -21.62 -7.73
N PRO A 236 14.95 -22.89 -7.76
CA PRO A 236 15.13 -23.79 -6.64
C PRO A 236 16.65 -23.96 -6.44
N ARG A 237 17.13 -23.64 -5.25
CA ARG A 237 18.48 -24.01 -4.83
C ARG A 237 18.57 -25.53 -4.97
N ARG A 238 19.15 -25.95 -6.08
CA ARG A 238 19.50 -27.34 -6.34
C ARG A 238 20.48 -27.74 -5.24
N GLY A 239 20.04 -28.70 -4.40
CA GLY A 239 20.79 -29.16 -3.24
C GLY A 239 22.24 -29.45 -3.57
N GLN A 240 23.15 -28.76 -2.93
CA GLN A 240 24.50 -29.23 -2.77
C GLN A 240 24.43 -30.49 -1.91
N ARG A 241 24.52 -31.64 -2.61
CA ARG A 241 24.81 -32.91 -1.96
C ARG A 241 26.21 -32.75 -1.34
N ASN A 242 26.29 -32.87 -0.04
CA ASN A 242 27.51 -33.09 0.73
C ASN A 242 28.24 -34.31 0.17
N ALA A 243 29.35 -34.05 -0.53
CA ALA A 243 30.36 -35.08 -0.78
C ALA A 243 31.28 -35.10 0.44
N ALA A 244 31.24 -36.19 1.16
CA ALA A 244 32.17 -36.49 2.25
C ALA A 244 33.61 -36.59 1.70
N PRO A 245 34.63 -36.11 2.44
CA PRO A 245 36.01 -36.32 2.05
C PRO A 245 36.43 -37.77 2.40
N GLN A 246 36.82 -38.56 1.40
CA GLN A 246 37.51 -39.82 1.56
C GLN A 246 38.91 -39.54 2.14
N GLN A 247 39.16 -40.24 3.27
CA GLN A 247 40.47 -40.41 3.85
C GLN A 247 41.30 -41.30 2.91
N ASN A 248 42.48 -40.85 2.52
CA ASN A 248 43.57 -41.71 2.09
C ASN A 248 44.74 -41.54 3.03
N ALA A 249 45.03 -42.65 3.75
CA ALA A 249 46.22 -42.89 4.52
C ALA A 249 47.37 -43.30 3.62
N ALA A 250 48.57 -42.81 3.86
CA ALA A 250 49.85 -43.45 3.81
C ALA A 250 50.97 -42.44 4.02
N ALA A 251 51.59 -42.56 5.15
CA ALA A 251 53.00 -42.97 5.38
C ALA A 251 54.07 -41.93 5.02
N GLU A 252 54.75 -41.39 6.00
CA GLU A 252 56.08 -41.65 6.44
C GLU A 252 56.64 -40.48 7.31
N ALA A 253 57.14 -40.84 8.48
CA ALA A 253 58.03 -40.05 9.32
C ALA A 253 59.49 -40.39 8.92
N PRO A 254 60.59 -39.85 9.56
CA PRO A 254 60.76 -38.85 10.60
C PRO A 254 61.99 -37.91 10.36
N ALA A 255 62.27 -37.02 11.29
CA ALA A 255 63.54 -36.55 11.88
C ALA A 255 63.47 -35.08 12.22
N ALA A 256 63.52 -34.73 13.46
CA ALA A 256 64.55 -34.56 14.43
C ALA A 256 65.01 -33.09 14.59
N ALA A 257 65.07 -32.69 15.86
CA ALA A 257 65.88 -31.68 16.52
C ALA A 257 65.56 -30.19 16.25
N GLU A 258 65.47 -29.28 17.14
CA GLU A 258 66.08 -28.99 18.43
C GLU A 258 65.39 -27.76 19.03
N ALA A 259 65.15 -27.75 20.29
CA ALA A 259 64.99 -26.55 21.09
C ALA A 259 66.40 -25.99 21.45
N PRO A 260 66.65 -24.82 22.01
CA PRO A 260 65.98 -24.30 23.23
C PRO A 260 65.87 -22.76 23.41
N ALA A 261 65.24 -22.46 24.53
CA ALA A 261 65.54 -21.43 25.54
C ALA A 261 65.19 -19.95 25.27
N ALA A 262 64.27 -19.44 26.01
CA ALA A 262 64.39 -18.64 27.26
C ALA A 262 64.84 -17.18 27.07
N THR A 263 64.10 -16.28 27.59
CA THR A 263 64.22 -15.40 28.78
C THR A 263 63.29 -14.23 28.65
N GLU A 264 62.43 -14.02 29.64
CA GLU A 264 62.45 -12.98 30.68
C GLU A 264 62.76 -11.55 30.14
N THR A 265 62.02 -10.54 30.41
CA THR A 265 61.65 -9.82 31.63
C THR A 265 60.87 -8.56 31.34
N LYS A 266 59.96 -8.26 32.25
CA LYS A 266 59.62 -6.98 32.91
C LYS A 266 59.79 -5.67 32.10
N GLU A 267 58.79 -4.86 31.97
CA GLU A 267 58.32 -3.80 32.87
C GLU A 267 56.91 -3.36 32.50
#